data_cc58b0bf545f04dca8462d6e079f7b51
#
_entry.id   cc58b0bf545f04dca8462d6e079f7b51
#
_cell.length_a   1.000
_cell.length_b   1.000
_cell.length_c   1.000
_cell.angle_alpha   90.00
_cell.angle_beta   90.00
_cell.angle_gamma   90.00
#
_symmetry.space_group_name_H-M   'P 1'
#
loop_
_entity.id
_entity.type
_entity.pdbx_description
1 polymer ?
#
loop_
_entity_poly.entity_id
_entity_poly.type
_entity_poly.pdbx_seq_one_letter_code
_entity_poly.pdbx_strand_id
1 'polypeptide(L)'
;QKAVLSYVFNKNGKPVTDLEPWLGAPMHLAIVSDDLKYFLHVHGEVPGMAPHSHHEDNMHMAVPAHFGPKIEVPVVFPAKGLYAVFGQVGYEGKVILTRFMVEVE
;
A
#
# COMPACT_ATOMS: atom_id res chain seq x y z
N GLN A 1 15.35 4.90 6.80
CA GLN A 1 15.04 5.97 5.84
C GLN A 1 13.55 5.96 5.52
N LYS A 2 12.90 7.07 5.79
CA LYS A 2 11.46 7.19 5.59
C LYS A 2 11.16 7.51 4.14
N ALA A 3 10.11 6.89 3.63
CA ALA A 3 9.66 7.12 2.27
C ALA A 3 8.16 6.93 2.18
N VAL A 4 7.57 7.44 1.12
CA VAL A 4 6.17 7.19 0.81
C VAL A 4 6.13 6.64 -0.59
N LEU A 5 5.62 5.42 -0.71
CA LEU A 5 5.39 4.83 -2.03
C LEU A 5 4.01 5.28 -2.48
N SER A 6 3.92 5.76 -3.71
CA SER A 6 2.65 6.18 -4.26
C SER A 6 2.26 5.25 -5.39
N TYR A 7 1.07 4.69 -5.28
CA TYR A 7 0.50 3.85 -6.33
C TYR A 7 -0.61 4.61 -7.02
N VAL A 8 -0.63 4.53 -8.33
CA VAL A 8 -1.72 5.11 -9.12
C VAL A 8 -2.24 4.01 -10.04
N PHE A 9 -3.53 3.75 -9.93
CA PHE A 9 -4.16 2.66 -10.68
C PHE A 9 -4.96 3.21 -11.83
N ASN A 10 -4.64 2.72 -13.04
CA ASN A 10 -5.35 3.11 -14.26
C ASN A 10 -5.76 1.86 -15.01
N LYS A 11 -6.87 1.98 -15.73
CA LYS A 11 -7.34 0.90 -16.59
C LYS A 11 -7.75 1.52 -17.90
N ASN A 12 -7.15 1.06 -18.98
CA ASN A 12 -7.43 1.59 -20.33
C ASN A 12 -7.25 3.11 -20.39
N GLY A 13 -6.20 3.60 -19.70
CA GLY A 13 -5.89 5.01 -19.70
C GLY A 13 -6.75 5.87 -18.80
N LYS A 14 -7.64 5.27 -18.02
CA LYS A 14 -8.53 6.01 -17.13
C LYS A 14 -8.23 5.67 -15.67
N PRO A 15 -8.36 6.65 -14.77
CA PRO A 15 -8.12 6.36 -13.36
C PRO A 15 -9.17 5.39 -12.81
N VAL A 16 -8.72 4.47 -11.98
CA VAL A 16 -9.59 3.52 -11.30
C VAL A 16 -9.98 4.13 -9.97
N THR A 17 -11.26 4.40 -9.80
CA THR A 17 -11.75 5.04 -8.59
C THR A 17 -12.59 4.11 -7.72
N ASP A 18 -12.69 2.85 -8.09
CA ASP A 18 -13.51 1.88 -7.38
C ASP A 18 -12.67 0.70 -6.89
N LEU A 19 -11.47 0.98 -6.39
CA LEU A 19 -10.70 0.00 -5.65
C LEU A 19 -11.42 -0.31 -4.34
N GLU A 20 -11.19 -1.51 -3.83
CA GLU A 20 -11.87 -1.98 -2.63
C GLU A 20 -10.87 -2.36 -1.56
N PRO A 21 -11.24 -2.22 -0.29
CA PRO A 21 -10.35 -2.69 0.78
C PRO A 21 -10.13 -4.19 0.69
N TRP A 22 -8.97 -4.61 1.12
CA TRP A 22 -8.65 -6.02 1.21
C TRP A 22 -8.14 -6.29 2.61
N LEU A 23 -8.76 -7.24 3.30
CA LEU A 23 -8.38 -7.61 4.67
C LEU A 23 -8.31 -6.41 5.61
N GLY A 24 -9.26 -5.50 5.46
CA GLY A 24 -9.41 -4.37 6.38
C GLY A 24 -8.53 -3.17 6.10
N ALA A 25 -7.77 -3.17 5.01
CA ALA A 25 -6.93 -2.03 4.66
C ALA A 25 -7.06 -1.70 3.19
N PRO A 26 -6.76 -0.47 2.79
CA PRO A 26 -6.79 -0.12 1.37
C PRO A 26 -5.84 -0.96 0.53
N MET A 27 -4.70 -1.32 1.09
CA MET A 27 -3.72 -2.11 0.38
C MET A 27 -2.78 -2.77 1.38
N HIS A 28 -2.39 -4.00 1.13
CA HIS A 28 -1.39 -4.71 1.94
C HIS A 28 -0.13 -4.88 1.12
N LEU A 29 1.02 -4.68 1.74
CA LEU A 29 2.28 -4.81 1.05
C LEU A 29 3.25 -5.66 1.87
N ALA A 30 3.98 -6.51 1.15
CA ALA A 30 5.12 -7.23 1.69
C ALA A 30 6.35 -6.74 0.95
N ILE A 31 7.36 -6.34 1.68
CA ILE A 31 8.58 -5.76 1.12
C ILE A 31 9.76 -6.59 1.60
N VAL A 32 10.57 -7.07 0.67
CA VAL A 32 11.67 -7.98 0.99
C VAL A 32 12.94 -7.45 0.35
N SER A 33 14.01 -7.32 1.15
CA SER A 33 15.30 -6.93 0.58
C SER A 33 15.86 -8.05 -0.28
N ASP A 34 16.66 -7.70 -1.29
CA ASP A 34 17.18 -8.68 -2.23
C ASP A 34 18.15 -9.65 -1.57
N ASP A 35 18.76 -9.27 -0.46
CA ASP A 35 19.62 -10.17 0.30
C ASP A 35 18.84 -10.96 1.36
N LEU A 36 17.52 -10.78 1.40
CA LEU A 36 16.61 -11.50 2.29
C LEU A 36 16.85 -11.22 3.76
N LYS A 37 17.50 -10.13 4.08
CA LYS A 37 17.75 -9.75 5.47
C LYS A 37 16.58 -9.03 6.10
N TYR A 38 15.79 -8.33 5.30
CA TYR A 38 14.71 -7.50 5.83
C TYR A 38 13.41 -7.87 5.19
N PHE A 39 12.39 -7.96 6.01
CA PHE A 39 11.03 -8.22 5.58
C PHE A 39 10.12 -7.23 6.29
N LEU A 40 9.35 -6.49 5.51
CA LEU A 40 8.43 -5.48 6.04
C LEU A 40 7.02 -5.80 5.60
N HIS A 41 6.07 -5.55 6.48
CA HIS A 41 4.65 -5.67 6.17
C HIS A 41 4.01 -4.33 6.48
N VAL A 42 3.50 -3.66 5.47
CA VAL A 42 2.94 -2.33 5.62
C VAL A 42 1.60 -2.25 4.91
N HIS A 43 0.86 -1.18 5.19
CA HIS A 43 -0.45 -0.96 4.62
C HIS A 43 -0.50 0.34 3.87
N GLY A 44 -1.32 0.38 2.83
CA GLY A 44 -1.58 1.61 2.11
C GLY A 44 -2.64 2.44 2.78
N GLU A 45 -2.65 3.72 2.43
CA GLU A 45 -3.61 4.68 2.93
C GLU A 45 -4.25 5.41 1.76
N VAL A 46 -5.50 5.80 1.94
CA VAL A 46 -6.19 6.62 0.95
C VAL A 46 -5.80 8.07 1.22
N PRO A 47 -5.25 8.78 0.22
CA PRO A 47 -4.86 10.16 0.44
C PRO A 47 -6.04 11.00 0.88
N GLY A 48 -5.79 11.88 1.82
CA GLY A 48 -6.82 12.75 2.35
C GLY A 48 -7.62 12.16 3.49
N MET A 49 -7.47 10.86 3.74
CA MET A 49 -8.06 10.24 4.91
C MET A 49 -7.08 10.37 6.03
N ALA A 50 -7.44 11.08 7.06
CA ALA A 50 -6.51 11.28 8.16
C ALA A 50 -6.28 9.96 8.86
N PRO A 51 -5.04 9.55 9.01
CA PRO A 51 -4.76 8.37 9.81
C PRO A 51 -5.00 8.72 11.27
N HIS A 52 -5.82 7.98 11.90
CA HIS A 52 -6.10 8.24 13.30
C HIS A 52 -5.31 7.33 14.16
N SER A 53 -4.12 7.26 13.84
CA SER A 53 -3.30 6.21 14.30
C SER A 53 -3.07 6.16 15.76
N HIS A 54 -3.28 7.23 16.44
CA HIS A 54 -2.91 7.23 17.83
C HIS A 54 -3.99 6.70 18.74
N HIS A 55 -5.03 6.16 18.18
CA HIS A 55 -6.07 5.58 19.01
C HIS A 55 -6.12 4.10 18.79
N GLU A 56 -6.01 3.39 19.84
CA GLU A 56 -5.98 1.97 19.73
C GLU A 56 -7.30 1.39 19.32
N ASP A 57 -8.36 2.10 19.51
CA ASP A 57 -9.64 1.62 19.06
C ASP A 57 -9.90 1.91 17.61
N ASN A 58 -8.93 2.40 16.92
CA ASN A 58 -9.06 2.71 15.53
C ASN A 58 -9.04 1.55 14.63
N MET A 59 -8.97 0.40 15.15
CA MET A 59 -9.11 -0.74 14.30
C MET A 59 -10.38 -0.69 13.53
N HIS A 60 -11.27 0.17 13.93
CA HIS A 60 -12.49 0.36 13.20
C HIS A 60 -12.47 1.58 12.33
N MET A 61 -11.30 2.07 12.04
CA MET A 61 -11.15 3.15 11.14
C MET A 61 -11.92 2.86 9.89
N ALA A 62 -12.71 3.82 9.49
CA ALA A 62 -13.51 3.64 8.31
C ALA A 62 -12.62 3.66 7.10
N VAL A 63 -12.52 2.53 6.43
CA VAL A 63 -11.93 2.48 5.12
C VAL A 63 -13.07 2.65 4.13
N PRO A 64 -12.97 3.58 3.18
CA PRO A 64 -14.04 3.74 2.20
C PRO A 64 -14.31 2.44 1.48
N ALA A 65 -15.56 2.21 1.14
CA ALA A 65 -15.93 1.02 0.38
C ALA A 65 -15.27 1.02 -0.99
N HIS A 66 -15.03 2.21 -1.54
CA HIS A 66 -14.35 2.37 -2.83
C HIS A 66 -13.42 3.56 -2.75
N PHE A 67 -12.29 3.48 -3.43
CA PHE A 67 -11.29 4.53 -3.41
C PHE A 67 -10.37 4.39 -4.63
N GLY A 68 -9.38 5.23 -4.71
CA GLY A 68 -8.44 5.30 -5.81
C GLY A 68 -8.61 6.59 -6.58
N PRO A 69 -7.80 6.80 -7.57
CA PRO A 69 -6.77 5.90 -8.13
C PRO A 69 -5.48 5.87 -7.33
N LYS A 70 -5.31 6.74 -6.35
CA LYS A 70 -4.04 6.88 -5.66
C LYS A 70 -4.09 6.24 -4.27
N ILE A 71 -3.04 5.48 -3.97
CA ILE A 71 -2.81 4.92 -2.63
C ILE A 71 -1.41 5.31 -2.21
N GLU A 72 -1.25 5.74 -0.97
CA GLU A 72 0.04 6.11 -0.43
C GLU A 72 0.44 5.12 0.65
N VAL A 73 1.70 4.71 0.64
CA VAL A 73 2.21 3.70 1.56
C VAL A 73 3.43 4.26 2.27
N PRO A 74 3.28 4.68 3.52
CA PRO A 74 4.45 5.10 4.30
C PRO A 74 5.30 3.89 4.64
N VAL A 75 6.61 4.00 4.43
CA VAL A 75 7.55 2.91 4.67
C VAL A 75 8.79 3.47 5.33
N VAL A 76 9.31 2.73 6.31
CA VAL A 76 10.64 3.01 6.85
C VAL A 76 11.55 1.88 6.42
N PHE A 77 12.47 2.18 5.49
CA PHE A 77 13.41 1.17 5.01
C PHE A 77 14.58 1.09 5.99
N PRO A 78 14.91 -0.13 6.46
CA PRO A 78 15.96 -0.27 7.48
C PRO A 78 17.36 -0.08 6.94
N ALA A 79 17.57 -0.21 5.63
CA ALA A 79 18.88 -0.08 5.05
C ALA A 79 18.73 0.29 3.58
N LYS A 80 19.78 0.81 3.00
CA LYS A 80 19.79 1.03 1.56
C LYS A 80 19.94 -0.30 0.84
N GLY A 81 19.54 -0.32 -0.40
CA GLY A 81 19.61 -1.52 -1.21
C GLY A 81 18.36 -1.70 -2.05
N LEU A 82 18.25 -2.87 -2.64
CA LEU A 82 17.17 -3.19 -3.56
C LEU A 82 16.13 -4.01 -2.83
N TYR A 83 14.87 -3.65 -3.03
CA TYR A 83 13.74 -4.33 -2.39
C TYR A 83 12.71 -4.73 -3.42
N ALA A 84 12.13 -5.90 -3.22
CA ALA A 84 10.95 -6.33 -3.97
C ALA A 84 9.71 -5.95 -3.18
N VAL A 85 8.76 -5.30 -3.84
CA VAL A 85 7.55 -4.81 -3.20
C VAL A 85 6.36 -5.54 -3.81
N PHE A 86 5.67 -6.32 -2.99
CA PHE A 86 4.49 -7.06 -3.42
C PHE A 86 3.27 -6.44 -2.77
N GLY A 87 2.27 -6.09 -3.58
CA GLY A 87 1.07 -5.45 -3.06
C GLY A 87 -0.18 -6.22 -3.39
N GLN A 88 -1.19 -6.06 -2.55
CA GLN A 88 -2.52 -6.64 -2.75
C GLN A 88 -3.57 -5.56 -2.52
N VAL A 89 -4.47 -5.43 -3.47
CA VAL A 89 -5.58 -4.48 -3.38
C VAL A 89 -6.82 -5.13 -3.96
N GLY A 90 -7.99 -4.77 -3.46
CA GLY A 90 -9.25 -5.32 -3.94
C GLY A 90 -9.78 -4.54 -5.13
N TYR A 91 -10.39 -5.26 -6.07
CA TYR A 91 -11.03 -4.66 -7.23
C TYR A 91 -12.05 -5.64 -7.79
N GLU A 92 -13.28 -5.20 -7.87
CA GLU A 92 -14.38 -6.00 -8.44
C GLU A 92 -14.48 -7.38 -7.78
N GLY A 93 -14.36 -7.41 -6.45
CA GLY A 93 -14.47 -8.64 -5.71
C GLY A 93 -13.26 -9.55 -5.82
N LYS A 94 -12.20 -9.10 -6.41
CA LYS A 94 -10.97 -9.89 -6.61
C LYS A 94 -9.80 -9.18 -6.00
N VAL A 95 -8.69 -9.89 -5.86
CA VAL A 95 -7.45 -9.32 -5.37
C VAL A 95 -6.52 -9.08 -6.55
N ILE A 96 -6.06 -7.85 -6.68
CA ILE A 96 -5.05 -7.50 -7.66
C ILE A 96 -3.70 -7.56 -6.98
N LEU A 97 -2.76 -8.25 -7.61
CA LEU A 97 -1.40 -8.35 -7.11
C LEU A 97 -0.49 -7.44 -7.91
N THR A 98 0.35 -6.71 -7.21
CA THR A 98 1.35 -5.85 -7.86
C THR A 98 2.74 -6.30 -7.41
N ARG A 99 3.73 -6.04 -8.26
CA ARG A 99 5.11 -6.36 -7.94
C ARG A 99 6.02 -5.31 -8.56
N PHE A 100 6.86 -4.71 -7.75
CA PHE A 100 7.80 -3.70 -8.19
C PHE A 100 9.13 -3.91 -7.49
N MET A 101 10.20 -3.39 -8.12
CA MET A 101 11.49 -3.32 -7.48
C MET A 101 11.76 -1.87 -7.14
N VAL A 102 12.27 -1.64 -5.94
CA VAL A 102 12.57 -0.30 -5.44
C VAL A 102 13.99 -0.28 -4.95
N GLU A 103 14.76 0.71 -5.40
CA GLU A 103 16.10 0.89 -4.92
C GLU A 103 16.14 2.04 -3.92
N VAL A 104 16.67 1.78 -2.74
CA VAL A 104 16.80 2.76 -1.67
C VAL A 104 18.27 3.16 -1.60
N GLU A 105 18.53 4.45 -1.79
CA GLU A 105 19.91 4.96 -1.83
C GLU A 105 20.35 5.61 -0.54
#